data_a5389e7425c09cba0a715c782226a55e
#
_entry.id   a5389e7425c09cba0a715c782226a55e
#
_cell.length_a   1.000
_cell.length_b   1.000
_cell.length_c   1.000
_cell.angle_alpha   90.00
_cell.angle_beta   90.00
_cell.angle_gamma   90.00
#
_symmetry.space_group_name_H-M   'P 1'
#
loop_
_entity.id
_entity.type
_entity.pdbx_description
1 polymer ?
#
loop_
_entity_poly.entity_id
_entity_poly.type
_entity_poly.pdbx_seq_one_letter_code
_entity_poly.pdbx_strand_id
1 'polypeptide(L)'
;MKNTIISGALATALLITTAKAESEIRVSNEFSAVYNSVSGPGKGSSSLTPGLNFLDTLSLYGGGTAAGRWNYSYNAGLKAGDDPRADAKKVSLTGLQGRLTDKTHTLSAGDVFESFSQYSLASSLKGGSYRFAKEGSRIPELTAVFGWAYPRWDSLWRDPDTRTVKRQVWGSRLKTDLIPDLAAGISAVGVKDTERVSAGDSKYDGSNLTLDLAYNPIPGLTISGEHSRSDYDEAAAGSSEKGSATRIEAVGDADPSRVSMEYERVEPDFLSPMGASTPDRLKFKTKWRYKASKRVTVNSGLLWYRNNLDGQLSGTSRFWKPEVSVAVKRPLASRPYSFADLSYKFDRKYGASGSASDHYLNANWRDRYGEIDHDLNLGYTMYDAAGVREAGEVNFNTSLNTRLQKGDFVWKPSLNLGGWYSSDELTDFVDKVYEYSLGLGFEAPEKNLSADLRLGRNELKKEDPAQDDSGRFFANFAAYWRPAGLKEKLGDTTLFVRAGFNDYTFSTASREFSERTVTAGINTAF
;
A
#
# COMPACT_ATOMS: atom_id res chain seq x y z
N MET A 1 26.08 15.87 21.33
CA MET A 1 24.91 15.10 20.85
C MET A 1 25.29 13.85 20.05
N LYS A 2 26.37 13.82 19.23
CA LYS A 2 26.80 12.62 18.49
C LYS A 2 27.11 11.40 19.39
N ASN A 3 27.65 11.62 20.59
CA ASN A 3 28.00 10.54 21.53
C ASN A 3 26.80 9.92 22.26
N THR A 4 25.66 10.58 22.31
CA THR A 4 24.49 10.11 23.06
C THR A 4 23.68 9.06 22.28
N ILE A 5 23.70 9.13 20.94
CA ILE A 5 22.97 8.18 20.07
C ILE A 5 23.69 6.82 20.03
N ILE A 6 25.04 6.85 19.95
CA ILE A 6 25.86 5.62 19.96
C ILE A 6 25.77 4.91 21.32
N SER A 7 25.69 5.67 22.41
CA SER A 7 25.54 5.11 23.76
C SER A 7 24.17 4.49 24.01
N GLY A 8 23.12 4.98 23.34
CA GLY A 8 21.75 4.44 23.44
C GLY A 8 21.61 3.05 22.82
N ALA A 9 22.11 2.88 21.61
CA ALA A 9 22.05 1.59 20.89
C ALA A 9 22.84 0.48 21.59
N LEU A 10 24.03 0.79 22.12
CA LEU A 10 24.84 -0.17 22.89
C LEU A 10 24.23 -0.50 24.27
N ALA A 11 23.62 0.48 24.94
CA ALA A 11 22.99 0.28 26.25
C ALA A 11 21.73 -0.60 26.16
N THR A 12 20.97 -0.50 25.07
CA THR A 12 19.77 -1.30 24.87
C THR A 12 20.11 -2.78 24.60
N ALA A 13 21.18 -3.04 23.85
CA ALA A 13 21.68 -4.40 23.61
C ALA A 13 22.18 -5.09 24.90
N LEU A 14 22.70 -4.34 25.86
CA LEU A 14 23.22 -4.88 27.15
C LEU A 14 22.11 -5.15 28.19
N LEU A 15 20.95 -4.49 28.11
CA LEU A 15 19.85 -4.67 29.08
C LEU A 15 19.00 -5.92 28.84
N ILE A 16 19.13 -6.57 27.69
CA ILE A 16 18.25 -7.68 27.26
C ILE A 16 18.78 -9.05 27.68
N THR A 17 20.02 -9.14 28.08
CA THR A 17 20.65 -10.44 28.44
C THR A 17 20.25 -11.03 29.80
N THR A 18 19.39 -10.36 30.58
CA THR A 18 19.08 -10.74 31.96
C THR A 18 17.65 -11.22 32.24
N ALA A 19 16.75 -11.19 31.29
CA ALA A 19 15.37 -11.61 31.50
C ALA A 19 15.15 -13.09 31.11
N LYS A 20 15.42 -14.00 32.02
CA LYS A 20 14.92 -15.38 31.99
C LYS A 20 13.45 -15.38 32.44
N ALA A 21 12.53 -15.20 31.52
CA ALA A 21 11.10 -15.52 31.70
C ALA A 21 10.66 -16.37 30.51
N GLU A 22 9.64 -17.21 30.71
CA GLU A 22 9.02 -18.05 29.67
C GLU A 22 8.37 -17.23 28.51
N SER A 23 8.64 -15.92 28.44
CA SER A 23 8.21 -15.02 27.38
C SER A 23 9.28 -14.92 26.32
N GLU A 24 8.98 -15.29 25.09
CA GLU A 24 9.86 -14.97 23.95
C GLU A 24 9.86 -13.45 23.74
N ILE A 25 10.92 -12.81 24.20
CA ILE A 25 11.22 -11.41 23.85
C ILE A 25 12.15 -11.44 22.65
N ARG A 26 11.75 -10.81 21.57
CA ARG A 26 12.57 -10.65 20.38
C ARG A 26 12.84 -9.17 20.17
N VAL A 27 14.07 -8.86 19.87
CA VAL A 27 14.54 -7.51 19.58
C VAL A 27 15.19 -7.50 18.23
N SER A 28 14.77 -6.57 17.39
CA SER A 28 15.44 -6.29 16.13
C SER A 28 15.93 -4.85 16.15
N ASN A 29 17.19 -4.65 15.81
CA ASN A 29 17.78 -3.33 15.68
C ASN A 29 18.51 -3.21 14.35
N GLU A 30 18.21 -2.15 13.60
CA GLU A 30 18.96 -1.76 12.41
C GLU A 30 19.59 -0.39 12.64
N PHE A 31 20.90 -0.36 12.73
CA PHE A 31 21.68 0.87 12.76
C PHE A 31 22.40 1.07 11.44
N SER A 32 22.33 2.25 10.87
CA SER A 32 23.02 2.62 9.64
C SER A 32 23.61 4.02 9.67
N ALA A 33 24.76 4.16 9.03
CA ALA A 33 25.39 5.43 8.70
C ALA A 33 25.24 5.66 7.19
N VAL A 34 24.71 6.81 6.82
CA VAL A 34 24.39 7.19 5.44
C VAL A 34 25.19 8.44 5.08
N TYR A 35 26.08 8.33 4.12
CA TYR A 35 26.78 9.48 3.55
C TYR A 35 26.19 9.85 2.21
N ASN A 36 25.71 11.09 2.10
CA ASN A 36 25.16 11.65 0.86
C ASN A 36 26.03 12.78 0.34
N SER A 37 26.26 12.78 -0.97
CA SER A 37 26.92 13.88 -1.68
C SER A 37 26.09 14.27 -2.89
N VAL A 38 25.87 15.56 -3.06
CA VAL A 38 25.13 16.12 -4.20
C VAL A 38 26.00 17.17 -4.86
N SER A 39 26.18 17.11 -6.17
CA SER A 39 26.99 18.03 -6.95
C SER A 39 26.30 18.44 -8.24
N GLY A 40 26.73 19.55 -8.82
CA GLY A 40 26.18 20.13 -10.06
C GLY A 40 25.36 21.40 -9.84
N PRO A 41 25.09 22.15 -10.92
CA PRO A 41 24.34 23.41 -10.84
C PRO A 41 22.91 23.22 -10.32
N GLY A 42 22.24 22.12 -10.68
CA GLY A 42 20.88 21.76 -10.26
C GLY A 42 20.76 21.09 -8.89
N LYS A 43 21.82 21.04 -8.07
CA LYS A 43 21.86 20.33 -6.79
C LYS A 43 20.72 20.67 -5.79
N GLY A 44 20.11 21.85 -5.93
CA GLY A 44 18.95 22.25 -5.13
C GLY A 44 17.69 21.40 -5.36
N SER A 45 17.62 20.70 -6.48
CA SER A 45 16.49 19.80 -6.82
C SER A 45 16.60 18.41 -6.16
N SER A 46 17.75 18.09 -5.55
CA SER A 46 17.93 16.82 -4.84
C SER A 46 17.13 16.78 -3.54
N SER A 47 16.54 15.63 -3.27
CA SER A 47 15.86 15.33 -2.00
C SER A 47 16.82 14.84 -0.90
N LEU A 48 18.09 14.56 -1.21
CA LEU A 48 19.05 14.06 -0.25
C LEU A 48 19.53 15.16 0.70
N THR A 49 19.78 14.81 1.96
CA THR A 49 20.48 15.66 2.92
C THR A 49 21.98 15.38 2.80
N PRO A 50 22.80 16.32 2.29
CA PRO A 50 24.23 16.09 2.12
C PRO A 50 24.95 15.90 3.46
N GLY A 51 26.01 15.10 3.45
CA GLY A 51 26.83 14.81 4.61
C GLY A 51 26.56 13.43 5.22
N LEU A 52 27.11 13.20 6.39
CA LEU A 52 26.95 11.95 7.14
C LEU A 52 25.74 12.04 8.06
N ASN A 53 24.80 11.16 7.86
CA ASN A 53 23.58 11.04 8.65
C ASN A 53 23.52 9.65 9.30
N PHE A 54 22.82 9.53 10.40
CA PHE A 54 22.62 8.26 11.11
C PHE A 54 21.14 7.95 11.21
N LEU A 55 20.84 6.65 11.11
CA LEU A 55 19.50 6.12 11.31
C LEU A 55 19.59 4.88 12.17
N ASP A 56 18.78 4.84 13.22
CA ASP A 56 18.60 3.69 14.10
C ASP A 56 17.11 3.35 14.19
N THR A 57 16.77 2.09 13.98
CA THR A 57 15.41 1.56 14.09
C THR A 57 15.41 0.37 15.01
N LEU A 58 14.76 0.51 16.15
CA LEU A 58 14.60 -0.54 17.16
C LEU A 58 13.15 -1.05 17.12
N SER A 59 13.01 -2.37 17.04
CA SER A 59 11.73 -3.06 17.18
C SER A 59 11.83 -4.07 18.31
N LEU A 60 10.89 -4.00 19.22
CA LEU A 60 10.71 -4.91 20.33
C LEU A 60 9.38 -5.65 20.13
N TYR A 61 9.38 -6.95 20.08
CA TYR A 61 8.17 -7.76 19.98
C TYR A 61 8.29 -9.07 20.73
N GLY A 62 7.17 -9.58 21.17
CA GLY A 62 7.17 -10.82 21.90
C GLY A 62 5.78 -11.24 22.31
N GLY A 63 5.72 -12.33 23.04
CA GLY A 63 4.48 -12.89 23.53
C GLY A 63 4.71 -14.09 24.42
N GLY A 64 3.61 -14.59 24.98
CA GLY A 64 3.62 -15.74 25.87
C GLY A 64 2.24 -16.03 26.41
N THR A 65 2.20 -16.88 27.43
CA THR A 65 0.97 -17.23 28.14
C THR A 65 1.03 -16.72 29.58
N ALA A 66 -0.01 -16.01 30.00
CA ALA A 66 -0.16 -15.52 31.36
C ALA A 66 -1.31 -16.25 32.08
N ALA A 67 -1.12 -16.57 33.36
CA ALA A 67 -2.12 -17.24 34.21
C ALA A 67 -2.75 -18.49 33.56
N GLY A 68 -1.98 -19.23 32.76
CA GLY A 68 -2.36 -20.52 32.16
C GLY A 68 -3.43 -20.49 31.08
N ARG A 69 -4.06 -19.35 30.81
CA ARG A 69 -5.14 -19.24 29.80
C ARG A 69 -5.07 -18.02 28.89
N TRP A 70 -4.38 -16.96 29.30
CA TRP A 70 -4.30 -15.73 28.55
C TRP A 70 -3.04 -15.72 27.68
N ASN A 71 -3.20 -15.62 26.37
CA ASN A 71 -2.09 -15.37 25.48
C ASN A 71 -1.91 -13.85 25.34
N TYR A 72 -0.68 -13.39 25.51
CA TYR A 72 -0.34 -12.00 25.27
C TYR A 72 0.69 -11.86 24.16
N SER A 73 0.63 -10.75 23.46
CA SER A 73 1.64 -10.32 22.49
C SER A 73 1.82 -8.81 22.57
N TYR A 74 3.01 -8.35 22.26
CA TYR A 74 3.32 -6.94 22.21
C TYR A 74 4.31 -6.63 21.09
N ASN A 75 4.23 -5.39 20.60
CA ASN A 75 5.14 -4.83 19.62
C ASN A 75 5.35 -3.35 19.93
N ALA A 76 6.59 -2.88 19.92
CA ALA A 76 6.95 -1.48 20.03
C ALA A 76 8.08 -1.16 19.06
N GLY A 77 7.98 -0.04 18.36
CA GLY A 77 8.97 0.42 17.40
C GLY A 77 9.44 1.83 17.70
N LEU A 78 10.75 2.05 17.70
CA LEU A 78 11.41 3.34 17.84
C LEU A 78 12.27 3.61 16.61
N LYS A 79 12.28 4.85 16.17
CA LYS A 79 13.17 5.33 15.12
C LYS A 79 13.91 6.55 15.65
N ALA A 80 15.22 6.58 15.48
CA ALA A 80 16.06 7.72 15.79
C ALA A 80 16.96 8.05 14.59
N GLY A 81 17.10 9.33 14.26
CA GLY A 81 17.92 9.77 13.14
C GLY A 81 18.27 11.25 13.24
N ASP A 82 19.28 11.66 12.54
CA ASP A 82 19.71 13.07 12.48
C ASP A 82 19.43 13.74 11.13
N ASP A 83 18.88 12.98 10.16
CA ASP A 83 18.43 13.52 8.87
C ASP A 83 17.04 14.20 9.04
N PRO A 84 16.96 15.55 9.00
CA PRO A 84 15.70 16.27 9.17
C PRO A 84 14.74 16.09 8.00
N ARG A 85 15.22 15.67 6.82
CA ARG A 85 14.35 15.37 5.66
C ARG A 85 13.71 13.98 5.77
N ALA A 86 14.42 13.03 6.43
CA ALA A 86 13.86 11.71 6.71
C ALA A 86 12.87 11.73 7.88
N ASP A 87 13.17 12.51 8.93
CA ASP A 87 12.27 12.74 10.06
C ASP A 87 12.68 14.01 10.85
N ALA A 88 11.87 15.06 10.76
CA ALA A 88 12.11 16.32 11.48
C ALA A 88 12.14 16.16 13.01
N LYS A 89 11.51 15.10 13.56
CA LYS A 89 11.41 14.87 15.01
C LYS A 89 12.64 14.17 15.61
N LYS A 90 13.58 13.71 14.81
CA LYS A 90 14.81 12.99 15.20
C LYS A 90 14.56 11.68 15.95
N VAL A 91 13.60 11.61 16.85
CA VAL A 91 13.20 10.40 17.59
C VAL A 91 11.69 10.27 17.51
N SER A 92 11.21 9.13 17.06
CA SER A 92 9.79 8.84 16.84
C SER A 92 9.43 7.46 17.35
N LEU A 93 8.27 7.35 17.97
CA LEU A 93 7.63 6.06 18.23
C LEU A 93 6.89 5.64 16.94
N THR A 94 7.37 4.59 16.29
CA THR A 94 6.85 4.13 15.00
C THR A 94 5.68 3.17 15.14
N GLY A 95 5.56 2.50 16.27
CA GLY A 95 4.46 1.61 16.59
C GLY A 95 4.44 1.26 18.07
N LEU A 96 3.26 1.00 18.60
CA LEU A 96 3.05 0.48 19.95
C LEU A 96 1.77 -0.34 19.94
N GLN A 97 1.87 -1.63 20.25
CA GLN A 97 0.72 -2.53 20.31
C GLN A 97 0.89 -3.54 21.42
N GLY A 98 -0.16 -3.76 22.20
CA GLY A 98 -0.30 -4.85 23.13
C GLY A 98 -1.62 -5.58 22.89
N ARG A 99 -1.60 -6.90 22.99
CA ARG A 99 -2.80 -7.73 22.86
C ARG A 99 -2.81 -8.81 23.94
N LEU A 100 -3.96 -9.01 24.54
CA LEU A 100 -4.24 -10.06 25.52
C LEU A 100 -5.50 -10.80 25.07
N THR A 101 -5.42 -12.11 24.89
CA THR A 101 -6.54 -12.90 24.36
C THR A 101 -6.68 -14.24 25.08
N ASP A 102 -7.89 -14.67 25.31
CA ASP A 102 -8.25 -16.06 25.62
C ASP A 102 -9.24 -16.59 24.57
N LYS A 103 -9.92 -17.71 24.84
CA LYS A 103 -10.91 -18.30 23.91
C LYS A 103 -12.15 -17.42 23.66
N THR A 104 -12.39 -16.43 24.52
CA THR A 104 -13.63 -15.66 24.54
C THR A 104 -13.40 -14.16 24.44
N HIS A 105 -12.30 -13.68 25.01
CA HIS A 105 -12.01 -12.26 25.17
C HIS A 105 -10.73 -11.88 24.42
N THR A 106 -10.73 -10.73 23.77
CA THR A 106 -9.54 -10.10 23.22
C THR A 106 -9.51 -8.64 23.67
N LEU A 107 -8.42 -8.25 24.31
CA LEU A 107 -8.10 -6.86 24.64
C LEU A 107 -6.92 -6.43 23.80
N SER A 108 -7.00 -5.29 23.13
CA SER A 108 -5.89 -4.70 22.40
C SER A 108 -5.69 -3.25 22.84
N ALA A 109 -4.44 -2.80 22.91
CA ALA A 109 -4.10 -1.44 23.27
C ALA A 109 -2.92 -0.97 22.41
N GLY A 110 -2.90 0.31 22.11
CA GLY A 110 -1.86 0.91 21.28
C GLY A 110 -2.32 1.15 19.84
N ASP A 111 -1.62 0.62 18.86
CA ASP A 111 -2.05 0.63 17.46
C ASP A 111 -3.11 -0.46 17.26
N VAL A 112 -4.37 -0.06 17.17
CA VAL A 112 -5.51 -0.95 17.03
C VAL A 112 -6.15 -0.73 15.68
N PHE A 113 -6.32 -1.78 14.90
CA PHE A 113 -7.13 -1.75 13.69
C PHE A 113 -8.45 -2.45 13.96
N GLU A 114 -9.56 -1.74 13.75
CA GLU A 114 -10.89 -2.31 13.80
C GLU A 114 -11.65 -2.02 12.51
N SER A 115 -12.46 -3.00 12.10
CA SER A 115 -13.34 -2.87 10.95
C SER A 115 -14.73 -3.36 11.35
N PHE A 116 -15.67 -2.43 11.47
CA PHE A 116 -17.08 -2.74 11.77
C PHE A 116 -17.86 -2.93 10.47
N SER A 117 -17.76 -1.94 9.58
CA SER A 117 -18.38 -1.95 8.27
C SER A 117 -17.66 -0.98 7.34
N GLN A 118 -17.97 -1.04 6.04
CA GLN A 118 -17.43 -0.09 5.06
C GLN A 118 -17.83 1.35 5.40
N TYR A 119 -19.04 1.57 5.94
CA TYR A 119 -19.61 2.90 6.14
C TYR A 119 -19.48 3.44 7.56
N SER A 120 -18.95 2.68 8.50
CA SER A 120 -18.84 3.16 9.89
C SER A 120 -17.39 3.29 10.36
N LEU A 121 -16.67 2.19 10.44
CA LEU A 121 -15.28 2.15 10.89
C LEU A 121 -14.50 1.11 10.09
N ALA A 122 -13.42 1.54 9.45
CA ALA A 122 -12.42 0.69 8.83
C ALA A 122 -11.06 1.41 8.91
N SER A 123 -10.48 1.52 10.12
CA SER A 123 -9.32 2.38 10.35
C SER A 123 -8.46 1.91 11.52
N SER A 124 -7.20 2.38 11.50
CA SER A 124 -6.27 2.23 12.62
C SER A 124 -6.41 3.39 13.58
N LEU A 125 -6.42 3.09 14.87
CA LEU A 125 -6.53 4.05 15.95
C LEU A 125 -5.35 3.89 16.92
N LYS A 126 -4.96 4.99 17.54
CA LYS A 126 -4.09 4.99 18.72
C LYS A 126 -5.00 4.93 19.96
N GLY A 127 -5.20 3.73 20.52
CA GLY A 127 -6.20 3.59 21.59
C GLY A 127 -6.33 2.17 22.11
N GLY A 128 -7.54 1.71 22.30
CA GLY A 128 -7.84 0.37 22.76
C GLY A 128 -9.07 -0.23 22.13
N SER A 129 -9.12 -1.56 22.06
CA SER A 129 -10.32 -2.31 21.68
C SER A 129 -10.53 -3.50 22.60
N TYR A 130 -11.79 -3.86 22.75
CA TYR A 130 -12.23 -5.05 23.44
C TYR A 130 -13.17 -5.83 22.55
N ARG A 131 -12.93 -7.14 22.42
CA ARG A 131 -13.81 -8.06 21.71
C ARG A 131 -14.18 -9.21 22.62
N PHE A 132 -15.48 -9.47 22.70
CA PHE A 132 -16.08 -10.66 23.28
C PHE A 132 -16.65 -11.51 22.16
N ALA A 133 -16.18 -12.75 22.01
CA ALA A 133 -16.69 -13.71 21.04
C ALA A 133 -16.59 -15.12 21.63
N LYS A 134 -17.73 -15.77 21.91
CA LYS A 134 -17.76 -17.12 22.45
C LYS A 134 -18.28 -18.09 21.40
N GLU A 135 -17.39 -18.94 20.89
CA GLU A 135 -17.73 -19.95 19.89
C GLU A 135 -18.85 -20.88 20.34
N GLY A 136 -19.80 -21.17 19.46
CA GLY A 136 -20.96 -22.03 19.74
C GLY A 136 -22.00 -21.44 20.71
N SER A 137 -21.86 -20.17 21.10
CA SER A 137 -22.81 -19.46 21.98
C SER A 137 -23.83 -18.68 21.15
N ARG A 138 -25.05 -18.57 21.71
CA ARG A 138 -26.09 -17.66 21.19
C ARG A 138 -25.89 -16.21 21.65
N ILE A 139 -24.91 -15.96 22.53
CA ILE A 139 -24.59 -14.60 22.96
C ILE A 139 -23.95 -13.87 21.81
N PRO A 140 -24.43 -12.68 21.41
CA PRO A 140 -23.83 -11.90 20.35
C PRO A 140 -22.36 -11.59 20.61
N GLU A 141 -21.56 -11.58 19.56
CA GLU A 141 -20.22 -11.03 19.58
C GLU A 141 -20.31 -9.52 19.81
N LEU A 142 -19.54 -9.00 20.76
CA LEU A 142 -19.41 -7.57 21.03
C LEU A 142 -17.99 -7.13 20.70
N THR A 143 -17.85 -6.06 19.93
CA THR A 143 -16.59 -5.33 19.78
C THR A 143 -16.82 -3.87 20.21
N ALA A 144 -15.92 -3.34 21.03
CA ALA A 144 -15.90 -1.94 21.43
C ALA A 144 -14.51 -1.35 21.18
N VAL A 145 -14.44 -0.09 20.77
CA VAL A 145 -13.19 0.61 20.45
C VAL A 145 -13.24 2.06 20.91
N PHE A 146 -12.08 2.56 21.34
CA PHE A 146 -11.87 3.96 21.68
C PHE A 146 -10.44 4.35 21.34
N GLY A 147 -10.23 5.55 20.75
CA GLY A 147 -8.89 6.02 20.45
C GLY A 147 -8.89 7.31 19.62
N TRP A 148 -7.72 7.58 19.06
CA TRP A 148 -7.47 8.73 18.19
C TRP A 148 -6.99 8.28 16.83
N ALA A 149 -7.53 8.86 15.76
CA ALA A 149 -7.11 8.62 14.39
C ALA A 149 -5.93 9.54 14.05
N TYR A 150 -4.72 9.13 14.45
CA TYR A 150 -3.48 9.81 14.13
C TYR A 150 -2.52 8.92 13.34
N PRO A 151 -1.77 9.47 12.38
CA PRO A 151 -0.76 8.71 11.66
C PRO A 151 0.46 8.39 12.53
N ARG A 152 0.78 9.25 13.50
CA ARG A 152 1.97 9.16 14.34
C ARG A 152 1.61 9.22 15.83
N TRP A 153 2.34 8.48 16.67
CA TRP A 153 2.19 8.50 18.11
C TRP A 153 2.54 9.84 18.74
N ASP A 154 3.59 10.49 18.24
CA ASP A 154 4.04 11.76 18.74
C ASP A 154 3.04 12.90 18.49
N SER A 155 2.10 12.75 17.55
CA SER A 155 0.99 13.70 17.36
C SER A 155 0.01 13.77 18.55
N LEU A 156 0.07 12.81 19.49
CA LEU A 156 -0.74 12.86 20.71
C LEU A 156 -0.23 13.90 21.73
N TRP A 157 1.07 14.20 21.74
CA TRP A 157 1.71 15.07 22.75
C TRP A 157 2.60 16.16 22.16
N ARG A 158 2.77 16.21 20.84
CA ARG A 158 3.50 17.25 20.11
C ARG A 158 2.61 17.82 19.01
N ASP A 159 2.88 19.05 18.61
CA ASP A 159 2.21 19.61 17.45
C ASP A 159 2.58 18.80 16.21
N PRO A 160 1.60 18.36 15.42
CA PRO A 160 1.86 17.60 14.21
C PRO A 160 2.56 18.45 13.17
N ASP A 161 3.59 17.91 12.52
CA ASP A 161 4.29 18.56 11.41
C ASP A 161 3.47 18.57 10.12
N THR A 162 2.41 17.76 10.08
CA THR A 162 1.52 17.64 8.94
C THR A 162 0.12 18.13 9.34
N ARG A 163 -0.64 18.57 8.34
CA ARG A 163 -2.04 18.97 8.49
C ARG A 163 -2.89 17.78 8.91
N THR A 164 -3.02 17.56 10.19
CA THR A 164 -3.86 16.50 10.77
C THR A 164 -4.83 17.08 11.77
N VAL A 165 -6.08 16.67 11.65
CA VAL A 165 -7.13 17.00 12.63
C VAL A 165 -6.99 16.05 13.81
N LYS A 166 -7.09 16.55 15.05
CA LYS A 166 -7.14 15.71 16.26
C LYS A 166 -8.52 15.07 16.37
N ARG A 167 -8.65 13.86 15.83
CA ARG A 167 -9.89 13.10 15.74
C ARG A 167 -9.97 12.03 16.80
N GLN A 168 -10.91 12.19 17.74
CA GLN A 168 -11.28 11.18 18.69
C GLN A 168 -12.37 10.29 18.10
N VAL A 169 -12.28 8.98 18.34
CA VAL A 169 -13.19 7.98 17.79
C VAL A 169 -13.59 7.00 18.90
N TRP A 170 -14.87 6.67 18.96
CA TRP A 170 -15.39 5.59 19.78
C TRP A 170 -16.44 4.80 19.00
N GLY A 171 -16.55 3.52 19.27
CA GLY A 171 -17.52 2.72 18.56
C GLY A 171 -17.80 1.39 19.23
N SER A 172 -18.93 0.82 18.89
CA SER A 172 -19.31 -0.53 19.29
C SER A 172 -20.01 -1.25 18.15
N ARG A 173 -19.84 -2.57 18.11
CA ARG A 173 -20.53 -3.47 17.18
C ARG A 173 -21.02 -4.69 17.91
N LEU A 174 -22.27 -5.06 17.65
CA LEU A 174 -22.86 -6.35 18.01
C LEU A 174 -23.05 -7.16 16.72
N LYS A 175 -22.66 -8.43 16.74
CA LYS A 175 -22.87 -9.38 15.63
C LYS A 175 -23.44 -10.68 16.19
N THR A 176 -24.42 -11.25 15.50
CA THR A 176 -25.06 -12.52 15.88
C THR A 176 -25.50 -13.31 14.66
N ASP A 177 -25.54 -14.62 14.79
CA ASP A 177 -26.20 -15.48 13.83
C ASP A 177 -27.69 -15.58 14.23
N LEU A 178 -28.58 -15.04 13.40
CA LEU A 178 -30.03 -15.05 13.64
C LEU A 178 -30.62 -16.45 13.43
N ILE A 179 -30.22 -17.08 12.34
CA ILE A 179 -30.50 -18.47 11.98
C ILE A 179 -29.25 -19.06 11.31
N PRO A 180 -29.16 -20.38 11.11
CA PRO A 180 -28.09 -20.94 10.29
C PRO A 180 -27.99 -20.19 8.95
N ASP A 181 -26.77 -19.88 8.55
CA ASP A 181 -26.43 -19.19 7.30
C ASP A 181 -26.88 -17.70 7.19
N LEU A 182 -27.49 -17.10 8.23
CA LEU A 182 -27.82 -15.69 8.28
C LEU A 182 -27.21 -15.00 9.50
N ALA A 183 -26.21 -14.18 9.27
CA ALA A 183 -25.60 -13.32 10.28
C ALA A 183 -26.11 -11.87 10.15
N ALA A 184 -26.29 -11.20 11.28
CA ALA A 184 -26.63 -9.78 11.34
C ALA A 184 -25.66 -9.04 12.25
N GLY A 185 -25.36 -7.80 11.90
CA GLY A 185 -24.55 -6.89 12.69
C GLY A 185 -25.20 -5.51 12.82
N ILE A 186 -25.01 -4.89 13.97
CA ILE A 186 -25.33 -3.47 14.18
C ILE A 186 -24.11 -2.79 14.77
N SER A 187 -23.73 -1.64 14.25
CA SER A 187 -22.60 -0.85 14.74
C SER A 187 -22.96 0.62 14.87
N ALA A 188 -22.40 1.25 15.91
CA ALA A 188 -22.45 2.69 16.13
C ALA A 188 -21.03 3.20 16.29
N VAL A 189 -20.68 4.28 15.60
CA VAL A 189 -19.37 4.92 15.64
C VAL A 189 -19.55 6.41 15.80
N GLY A 190 -18.93 6.99 16.83
CA GLY A 190 -18.89 8.43 17.07
C GLY A 190 -17.51 8.99 16.75
N VAL A 191 -17.48 10.22 16.24
CA VAL A 191 -16.29 10.96 15.89
C VAL A 191 -16.39 12.36 16.46
N LYS A 192 -15.28 12.85 17.03
CA LYS A 192 -15.16 14.24 17.50
C LYS A 192 -13.80 14.81 17.17
N ASP A 193 -13.79 15.86 16.39
CA ASP A 193 -12.59 16.60 16.03
C ASP A 193 -12.38 17.76 17.00
N THR A 194 -11.28 17.75 17.76
CA THR A 194 -11.03 18.73 18.83
C THR A 194 -10.19 19.92 18.39
N GLU A 195 -9.29 19.72 17.43
CA GLU A 195 -8.40 20.76 16.92
C GLU A 195 -8.32 20.74 15.40
N ARG A 196 -8.01 21.87 14.80
CA ARG A 196 -7.68 22.03 13.37
C ARG A 196 -6.22 22.44 13.26
N VAL A 197 -5.53 21.88 12.29
CA VAL A 197 -4.15 22.31 11.95
C VAL A 197 -4.16 23.47 10.97
N SER A 198 -5.17 23.57 10.13
CA SER A 198 -5.38 24.71 9.25
C SER A 198 -6.85 25.16 9.22
N ALA A 199 -7.08 26.43 8.86
CA ALA A 199 -8.41 27.02 8.80
C ALA A 199 -9.32 26.37 7.73
N GLY A 200 -8.73 25.67 6.75
CA GLY A 200 -9.46 25.00 5.66
C GLY A 200 -9.79 23.53 5.96
N ASP A 201 -9.36 22.97 7.09
CA ASP A 201 -9.65 21.58 7.43
C ASP A 201 -11.11 21.45 7.90
N SER A 202 -11.84 20.46 7.37
CA SER A 202 -13.16 20.10 7.87
C SER A 202 -13.06 19.51 9.28
N LYS A 203 -13.96 19.94 10.15
CA LYS A 203 -14.06 19.48 11.53
C LYS A 203 -15.44 18.86 11.76
N TYR A 204 -15.43 17.61 12.17
CA TYR A 204 -16.63 16.80 12.34
C TYR A 204 -16.92 16.50 13.82
N ASP A 205 -18.19 16.57 14.19
CA ASP A 205 -18.71 16.08 15.48
C ASP A 205 -20.02 15.34 15.17
N GLY A 206 -20.08 14.03 15.40
CA GLY A 206 -21.26 13.26 15.04
C GLY A 206 -21.06 11.75 15.04
N SER A 207 -21.96 11.04 14.38
CA SER A 207 -21.97 9.58 14.41
C SER A 207 -22.51 8.92 13.15
N ASN A 208 -22.14 7.63 13.00
CA ASN A 208 -22.73 6.69 12.05
C ASN A 208 -23.41 5.54 12.81
N LEU A 209 -24.61 5.17 12.36
CA LEU A 209 -25.31 3.95 12.78
C LEU A 209 -25.48 3.05 11.56
N THR A 210 -24.99 1.80 11.65
CA THR A 210 -24.98 0.86 10.52
C THR A 210 -25.60 -0.46 10.89
N LEU A 211 -26.44 -1.00 10.01
CA LEU A 211 -26.96 -2.36 10.03
C LEU A 211 -26.33 -3.13 8.87
N ASP A 212 -25.84 -4.34 9.12
CA ASP A 212 -25.32 -5.24 8.11
C ASP A 212 -25.92 -6.65 8.23
N LEU A 213 -26.07 -7.32 7.08
CA LEU A 213 -26.59 -8.67 6.97
C LEU A 213 -25.68 -9.47 6.03
N ALA A 214 -25.48 -10.75 6.34
CA ALA A 214 -24.80 -11.71 5.47
C ALA A 214 -25.58 -13.02 5.45
N TYR A 215 -26.00 -13.46 4.27
CA TYR A 215 -26.83 -14.63 4.06
C TYR A 215 -26.20 -15.59 3.04
N ASN A 216 -26.10 -16.86 3.41
CA ASN A 216 -25.56 -17.93 2.60
C ASN A 216 -26.66 -18.98 2.26
N PRO A 217 -27.62 -18.67 1.37
CA PRO A 217 -28.81 -19.50 1.15
C PRO A 217 -28.51 -20.92 0.64
N ILE A 218 -27.42 -21.06 -0.11
CA ILE A 218 -26.92 -22.33 -0.64
C ILE A 218 -25.39 -22.32 -0.69
N PRO A 219 -24.72 -23.46 -0.68
CA PRO A 219 -23.26 -23.51 -0.86
C PRO A 219 -22.81 -22.76 -2.12
N GLY A 220 -21.83 -21.88 -1.96
CA GLY A 220 -21.28 -21.08 -3.04
C GLY A 220 -22.06 -19.79 -3.37
N LEU A 221 -23.17 -19.48 -2.70
CA LEU A 221 -23.87 -18.20 -2.84
C LEU A 221 -23.86 -17.41 -1.53
N THR A 222 -23.28 -16.23 -1.56
CA THR A 222 -23.31 -15.26 -0.45
C THR A 222 -24.02 -13.98 -0.91
N ILE A 223 -24.99 -13.52 -0.14
CA ILE A 223 -25.66 -12.24 -0.32
C ILE A 223 -25.38 -11.40 0.92
N SER A 224 -24.83 -10.21 0.77
CA SER A 224 -24.59 -9.29 1.87
C SER A 224 -25.25 -7.94 1.60
N GLY A 225 -25.72 -7.31 2.65
CA GLY A 225 -26.31 -5.97 2.60
C GLY A 225 -25.82 -5.13 3.76
N GLU A 226 -25.67 -3.83 3.51
CA GLU A 226 -25.30 -2.85 4.53
C GLU A 226 -26.11 -1.58 4.30
N HIS A 227 -26.64 -1.03 5.38
CA HIS A 227 -27.30 0.27 5.39
C HIS A 227 -26.79 1.10 6.56
N SER A 228 -26.33 2.31 6.28
CA SER A 228 -25.78 3.23 7.27
C SER A 228 -26.48 4.59 7.20
N ARG A 229 -26.65 5.21 8.37
CA ARG A 229 -27.06 6.61 8.51
C ARG A 229 -25.98 7.40 9.20
N SER A 230 -25.75 8.61 8.74
CA SER A 230 -24.84 9.58 9.35
C SER A 230 -25.57 10.80 9.84
N ASP A 231 -25.08 11.36 10.94
CA ASP A 231 -25.54 12.65 11.49
C ASP A 231 -24.29 13.36 12.03
N TYR A 232 -23.86 14.40 11.32
CA TYR A 232 -22.63 15.13 11.63
C TYR A 232 -22.82 16.63 11.54
N ASP A 233 -22.29 17.34 12.53
CA ASP A 233 -22.05 18.77 12.44
C ASP A 233 -20.71 19.01 11.74
N GLU A 234 -20.70 19.75 10.63
CA GLU A 234 -19.48 20.16 9.94
C GLU A 234 -19.24 21.67 10.22
N ALA A 235 -18.20 21.97 11.00
CA ALA A 235 -17.94 23.34 11.43
C ALA A 235 -17.55 24.28 10.27
N ALA A 236 -17.06 23.77 9.14
CA ALA A 236 -16.75 24.58 7.97
C ALA A 236 -18.01 25.01 7.21
N ALA A 237 -18.98 24.11 7.11
CA ALA A 237 -20.26 24.37 6.45
C ALA A 237 -21.24 25.12 7.37
N GLY A 238 -21.06 25.07 8.70
CA GLY A 238 -21.99 25.65 9.69
C GLY A 238 -23.36 24.96 9.70
N SER A 239 -23.44 23.74 9.16
CA SER A 239 -24.65 22.96 8.98
C SER A 239 -24.54 21.58 9.60
N SER A 240 -25.68 20.97 9.91
CA SER A 240 -25.76 19.55 10.24
C SER A 240 -26.05 18.77 8.97
N GLU A 241 -25.19 17.82 8.63
CA GLU A 241 -25.28 16.97 7.46
C GLU A 241 -25.84 15.60 7.86
N LYS A 242 -26.97 15.20 7.23
CA LYS A 242 -27.64 13.92 7.49
C LYS A 242 -27.85 13.19 6.19
N GLY A 243 -27.27 12.00 6.11
CA GLY A 243 -27.36 11.21 4.89
C GLY A 243 -27.42 9.71 5.17
N SER A 244 -27.65 8.95 4.12
CA SER A 244 -27.64 7.48 4.17
C SER A 244 -26.78 6.88 3.06
N ALA A 245 -26.27 5.67 3.33
CA ALA A 245 -25.57 4.84 2.37
C ALA A 245 -26.13 3.41 2.41
N THR A 246 -26.28 2.80 1.25
CA THR A 246 -26.75 1.42 1.11
C THR A 246 -25.87 0.68 0.14
N ARG A 247 -25.45 -0.53 0.50
CA ARG A 247 -24.72 -1.46 -0.36
C ARG A 247 -25.36 -2.84 -0.31
N ILE A 248 -25.45 -3.47 -1.47
CA ILE A 248 -25.87 -4.86 -1.60
C ILE A 248 -24.85 -5.55 -2.51
N GLU A 249 -24.37 -6.70 -2.07
CA GLU A 249 -23.44 -7.53 -2.84
C GLU A 249 -23.93 -8.97 -2.89
N ALA A 250 -23.85 -9.58 -4.07
CA ALA A 250 -24.10 -11.00 -4.28
C ALA A 250 -22.86 -11.65 -4.91
N VAL A 251 -22.38 -12.73 -4.32
CA VAL A 251 -21.24 -13.51 -4.82
C VAL A 251 -21.68 -14.95 -5.02
N GLY A 252 -21.68 -15.40 -6.27
CA GLY A 252 -21.88 -16.80 -6.65
C GLY A 252 -20.51 -17.42 -7.03
N ASP A 253 -20.13 -18.51 -6.39
CA ASP A 253 -18.88 -19.24 -6.63
C ASP A 253 -19.20 -20.74 -6.82
N ALA A 254 -19.35 -21.15 -8.07
CA ALA A 254 -19.58 -22.52 -8.46
C ALA A 254 -18.70 -22.85 -9.69
N ASP A 255 -17.76 -23.80 -9.54
CA ASP A 255 -16.86 -24.19 -10.62
C ASP A 255 -17.66 -24.59 -11.87
N PRO A 256 -17.32 -24.07 -13.06
CA PRO A 256 -16.14 -23.30 -13.43
C PRO A 256 -16.29 -21.77 -13.32
N SER A 257 -17.36 -21.26 -12.74
CA SER A 257 -17.76 -19.85 -12.79
C SER A 257 -17.78 -19.20 -11.40
N ARG A 258 -17.29 -17.96 -11.32
CA ARG A 258 -17.51 -17.08 -10.17
C ARG A 258 -18.00 -15.73 -10.63
N VAL A 259 -19.12 -15.28 -10.08
CA VAL A 259 -19.74 -13.98 -10.39
C VAL A 259 -19.87 -13.18 -9.10
N SER A 260 -19.57 -11.90 -9.15
CA SER A 260 -19.95 -10.95 -8.09
C SER A 260 -20.68 -9.76 -8.69
N MET A 261 -21.71 -9.28 -7.99
CA MET A 261 -22.51 -8.12 -8.35
C MET A 261 -22.61 -7.24 -7.11
N GLU A 262 -22.37 -5.94 -7.27
CA GLU A 262 -22.44 -4.95 -6.20
C GLU A 262 -23.28 -3.77 -6.67
N TYR A 263 -24.24 -3.37 -5.85
CA TYR A 263 -24.98 -2.13 -5.95
C TYR A 263 -24.65 -1.27 -4.74
N GLU A 264 -24.36 0.01 -4.95
CA GLU A 264 -24.08 0.97 -3.89
C GLU A 264 -24.73 2.30 -4.20
N ARG A 265 -25.43 2.86 -3.21
CA ARG A 265 -25.95 4.23 -3.25
C ARG A 265 -25.51 4.95 -2.00
N VAL A 266 -24.81 6.06 -2.17
CA VAL A 266 -24.35 6.96 -1.11
C VAL A 266 -24.94 8.34 -1.39
N GLU A 267 -25.73 8.85 -0.46
CA GLU A 267 -26.33 10.17 -0.59
C GLU A 267 -25.28 11.29 -0.51
N PRO A 268 -25.57 12.50 -1.08
CA PRO A 268 -24.63 13.61 -1.07
C PRO A 268 -24.16 14.00 0.34
N ASP A 269 -25.10 14.05 1.29
CA ASP A 269 -24.84 14.49 2.67
C ASP A 269 -24.40 13.35 3.59
N PHE A 270 -24.13 12.15 3.04
CA PHE A 270 -23.63 11.04 3.83
C PHE A 270 -22.14 11.22 4.14
N LEU A 271 -21.81 11.33 5.42
CA LEU A 271 -20.45 11.45 5.92
C LEU A 271 -20.02 10.20 6.67
N SER A 272 -18.80 9.75 6.43
CA SER A 272 -18.18 8.64 7.16
C SER A 272 -16.68 8.91 7.31
N PRO A 273 -16.27 9.75 8.27
CA PRO A 273 -14.89 10.16 8.45
C PRO A 273 -13.93 9.01 8.81
N MET A 274 -14.47 7.87 9.28
CA MET A 274 -13.70 6.67 9.67
C MET A 274 -13.98 5.45 8.81
N GLY A 275 -14.92 5.55 7.88
CA GLY A 275 -15.24 4.53 6.89
C GLY A 275 -14.64 4.83 5.52
N ALA A 276 -15.05 4.03 4.53
CA ALA A 276 -14.63 4.17 3.14
C ALA A 276 -15.87 4.39 2.25
N SER A 277 -16.35 5.62 2.18
CA SER A 277 -17.47 6.00 1.31
C SER A 277 -17.06 7.09 0.33
N THR A 278 -17.77 7.18 -0.77
CA THR A 278 -17.70 8.33 -1.68
C THR A 278 -19.10 8.91 -1.74
N PRO A 279 -19.36 10.07 -1.11
CA PRO A 279 -20.65 10.73 -1.14
C PRO A 279 -21.11 11.04 -2.54
N ASP A 280 -22.43 11.27 -2.68
CA ASP A 280 -23.09 11.61 -3.94
C ASP A 280 -22.80 10.61 -5.07
N ARG A 281 -22.99 9.31 -4.78
CA ARG A 281 -22.68 8.27 -5.77
C ARG A 281 -23.71 7.15 -5.82
N LEU A 282 -24.14 6.83 -7.03
CA LEU A 282 -24.81 5.57 -7.36
C LEU A 282 -23.84 4.73 -8.19
N LYS A 283 -23.51 3.52 -7.73
CA LYS A 283 -22.53 2.63 -8.36
C LYS A 283 -23.14 1.24 -8.59
N PHE A 284 -22.80 0.66 -9.71
CA PHE A 284 -23.04 -0.74 -10.04
C PHE A 284 -21.72 -1.35 -10.52
N LYS A 285 -21.37 -2.51 -10.00
CA LYS A 285 -20.13 -3.23 -10.35
C LYS A 285 -20.42 -4.72 -10.50
N THR A 286 -19.91 -5.30 -11.58
CA THR A 286 -19.93 -6.75 -11.77
C THR A 286 -18.52 -7.25 -12.05
N LYS A 287 -18.27 -8.49 -11.65
CA LYS A 287 -17.08 -9.24 -12.05
C LYS A 287 -17.49 -10.67 -12.34
N TRP A 288 -16.97 -11.22 -13.40
CA TRP A 288 -17.15 -12.60 -13.78
C TRP A 288 -15.80 -13.24 -14.11
N ARG A 289 -15.52 -14.35 -13.48
CA ARG A 289 -14.38 -15.21 -13.78
C ARG A 289 -14.90 -16.55 -14.23
N TYR A 290 -14.48 -16.97 -15.41
CA TYR A 290 -14.85 -18.23 -16.02
C TYR A 290 -13.62 -19.05 -16.40
N LYS A 291 -13.51 -20.27 -15.85
CA LYS A 291 -12.48 -21.24 -16.22
C LYS A 291 -12.97 -22.04 -17.41
N ALA A 292 -12.75 -21.55 -18.63
CA ALA A 292 -13.16 -22.23 -19.86
C ALA A 292 -12.48 -23.61 -20.03
N SER A 293 -11.28 -23.76 -19.44
CA SER A 293 -10.58 -25.03 -19.33
C SER A 293 -9.54 -24.98 -18.20
N LYS A 294 -8.83 -26.08 -17.96
CA LYS A 294 -7.67 -26.09 -17.02
C LYS A 294 -6.56 -25.09 -17.41
N ARG A 295 -6.55 -24.64 -18.66
CA ARG A 295 -5.53 -23.73 -19.20
C ARG A 295 -6.05 -22.33 -19.49
N VAL A 296 -7.33 -22.15 -19.72
CA VAL A 296 -7.92 -20.87 -20.16
C VAL A 296 -8.85 -20.34 -19.08
N THR A 297 -8.56 -19.12 -18.64
CA THR A 297 -9.42 -18.35 -17.74
C THR A 297 -9.81 -17.04 -18.40
N VAL A 298 -11.10 -16.77 -18.45
CA VAL A 298 -11.67 -15.50 -18.91
C VAL A 298 -12.13 -14.71 -17.69
N ASN A 299 -11.74 -13.46 -17.59
CA ASN A 299 -12.30 -12.52 -16.61
C ASN A 299 -12.99 -11.39 -17.37
N SER A 300 -14.14 -10.97 -16.89
CA SER A 300 -14.77 -9.74 -17.35
C SER A 300 -15.30 -8.95 -16.17
N GLY A 301 -15.43 -7.65 -16.35
CA GLY A 301 -15.93 -6.75 -15.34
C GLY A 301 -16.65 -5.55 -15.97
N LEU A 302 -17.51 -4.96 -15.19
CA LEU A 302 -18.13 -3.69 -15.49
C LEU A 302 -18.21 -2.87 -14.21
N LEU A 303 -17.68 -1.66 -14.24
CA LEU A 303 -17.93 -0.64 -13.24
C LEU A 303 -18.72 0.49 -13.91
N TRP A 304 -19.86 0.80 -13.34
CA TRP A 304 -20.64 1.97 -13.70
C TRP A 304 -20.95 2.79 -12.46
N TYR A 305 -20.85 4.10 -12.57
CA TYR A 305 -21.37 5.00 -11.54
C TYR A 305 -21.86 6.34 -12.11
N ARG A 306 -22.69 7.02 -11.34
CA ARG A 306 -23.04 8.42 -11.53
C ARG A 306 -23.02 9.16 -10.21
N ASN A 307 -22.75 10.46 -10.27
CA ASN A 307 -22.91 11.40 -9.14
C ASN A 307 -24.08 12.38 -9.39
N ASN A 308 -24.16 13.42 -8.58
CA ASN A 308 -25.20 14.45 -8.62
C ASN A 308 -26.61 13.86 -8.48
N LEU A 309 -26.78 13.06 -7.42
CA LEU A 309 -28.02 12.30 -7.19
C LEU A 309 -29.21 13.22 -6.93
N ASP A 310 -28.97 14.36 -6.26
CA ASP A 310 -30.00 15.35 -5.90
C ASP A 310 -30.05 16.53 -6.87
N GLY A 311 -29.23 16.53 -7.92
CA GLY A 311 -29.26 17.58 -8.97
C GLY A 311 -28.69 18.93 -8.51
N GLN A 312 -27.96 18.99 -7.39
CA GLN A 312 -27.42 20.25 -6.84
C GLN A 312 -26.13 20.71 -7.52
N LEU A 313 -25.39 19.81 -8.14
CA LEU A 313 -24.19 20.17 -8.90
C LEU A 313 -24.55 20.69 -10.29
N SER A 314 -23.73 21.56 -10.85
CA SER A 314 -23.90 22.14 -12.19
C SER A 314 -23.89 21.09 -13.32
N GLY A 315 -23.47 19.88 -13.07
CA GLY A 315 -23.45 18.78 -14.04
C GLY A 315 -23.38 17.41 -13.40
N THR A 316 -23.97 16.42 -14.07
CA THR A 316 -23.92 15.02 -13.66
C THR A 316 -22.76 14.34 -14.38
N SER A 317 -21.85 13.71 -13.61
CA SER A 317 -20.83 12.84 -14.17
C SER A 317 -21.30 11.39 -14.19
N ARG A 318 -21.04 10.71 -15.31
CA ARG A 318 -21.31 9.28 -15.49
C ARG A 318 -20.03 8.61 -15.95
N PHE A 319 -19.80 7.42 -15.46
CA PHE A 319 -18.61 6.64 -15.77
C PHE A 319 -18.97 5.20 -16.12
N TRP A 320 -18.35 4.70 -17.19
CA TRP A 320 -18.43 3.32 -17.65
C TRP A 320 -17.05 2.75 -17.80
N LYS A 321 -16.84 1.56 -17.25
CA LYS A 321 -15.56 0.84 -17.34
C LYS A 321 -15.79 -0.64 -17.51
N PRO A 322 -16.11 -1.10 -18.73
CA PRO A 322 -16.02 -2.52 -19.07
C PRO A 322 -14.56 -2.96 -19.20
N GLU A 323 -14.29 -4.18 -18.76
CA GLU A 323 -12.99 -4.82 -18.88
C GLU A 323 -13.16 -6.29 -19.22
N VAL A 324 -12.21 -6.83 -19.99
CA VAL A 324 -12.12 -8.26 -20.29
C VAL A 324 -10.66 -8.68 -20.35
N SER A 325 -10.34 -9.85 -19.79
CA SER A 325 -9.03 -10.46 -19.98
C SER A 325 -9.14 -11.96 -20.23
N VAL A 326 -8.18 -12.49 -20.98
CA VAL A 326 -8.04 -13.90 -21.28
C VAL A 326 -6.63 -14.33 -20.91
N ALA A 327 -6.52 -15.17 -19.89
CA ALA A 327 -5.27 -15.76 -19.44
C ALA A 327 -5.16 -17.20 -19.91
N VAL A 328 -4.04 -17.54 -20.56
CA VAL A 328 -3.79 -18.86 -21.13
C VAL A 328 -2.50 -19.43 -20.55
N LYS A 329 -2.60 -20.53 -19.82
CA LYS A 329 -1.45 -21.32 -19.35
C LYS A 329 -1.02 -22.27 -20.46
N ARG A 330 0.26 -22.34 -20.75
CA ARG A 330 0.85 -23.20 -21.80
C ARG A 330 0.18 -22.99 -23.16
N PRO A 331 0.14 -21.76 -23.70
CA PRO A 331 -0.41 -21.51 -25.04
C PRO A 331 0.31 -22.31 -26.13
N LEU A 332 1.59 -22.61 -25.91
CA LEU A 332 2.39 -23.49 -26.76
C LEU A 332 2.61 -24.82 -26.03
N ALA A 333 2.16 -25.92 -26.66
CA ALA A 333 2.24 -27.27 -26.06
C ALA A 333 3.71 -27.69 -25.75
N SER A 334 4.67 -27.25 -26.59
CA SER A 334 6.10 -27.52 -26.43
C SER A 334 6.76 -26.70 -25.32
N ARG A 335 6.04 -25.72 -24.72
CA ARG A 335 6.55 -24.76 -23.72
C ARG A 335 5.76 -24.88 -22.42
N PRO A 336 6.19 -25.75 -21.48
CA PRO A 336 5.42 -26.05 -20.26
C PRO A 336 5.31 -24.86 -19.29
N TYR A 337 6.21 -23.89 -19.38
CA TYR A 337 6.25 -22.70 -18.52
C TYR A 337 5.62 -21.46 -19.15
N SER A 338 5.18 -21.57 -20.42
CA SER A 338 4.60 -20.43 -21.13
C SER A 338 3.25 -20.00 -20.53
N PHE A 339 3.07 -18.70 -20.47
CA PHE A 339 1.85 -18.03 -20.03
C PHE A 339 1.61 -16.81 -20.92
N ALA A 340 0.37 -16.62 -21.32
CA ALA A 340 -0.06 -15.41 -22.04
C ALA A 340 -1.30 -14.83 -21.36
N ASP A 341 -1.36 -13.53 -21.28
CA ASP A 341 -2.54 -12.77 -20.86
C ASP A 341 -2.78 -11.62 -21.84
N LEU A 342 -4.00 -11.50 -22.29
CA LEU A 342 -4.47 -10.38 -23.11
C LEU A 342 -5.63 -9.71 -22.39
N SER A 343 -5.53 -8.40 -22.17
CA SER A 343 -6.58 -7.62 -21.52
C SER A 343 -6.94 -6.39 -22.31
N TYR A 344 -8.21 -6.08 -22.31
CA TYR A 344 -8.77 -4.85 -22.84
C TYR A 344 -9.65 -4.20 -21.79
N LYS A 345 -9.47 -2.90 -21.62
CA LYS A 345 -10.25 -2.05 -20.73
C LYS A 345 -10.66 -0.78 -21.49
N PHE A 346 -11.87 -0.35 -21.26
CA PHE A 346 -12.41 0.88 -21.81
C PHE A 346 -12.97 1.73 -20.68
N ASP A 347 -12.50 2.96 -20.56
CA ASP A 347 -12.97 3.94 -19.58
C ASP A 347 -13.72 5.05 -20.34
N ARG A 348 -14.98 5.32 -20.00
CA ARG A 348 -15.74 6.42 -20.59
C ARG A 348 -16.37 7.29 -19.52
N LYS A 349 -16.06 8.57 -19.58
CA LYS A 349 -16.60 9.60 -18.69
C LYS A 349 -17.49 10.55 -19.47
N TYR A 350 -18.60 10.92 -18.86
CA TYR A 350 -19.47 11.99 -19.32
C TYR A 350 -19.58 13.00 -18.18
N GLY A 351 -19.48 14.28 -18.48
CA GLY A 351 -19.59 15.36 -17.49
C GLY A 351 -20.13 16.65 -18.12
N ALA A 352 -20.27 17.68 -17.31
CA ALA A 352 -20.71 18.99 -17.79
C ALA A 352 -19.75 19.61 -18.84
N SER A 353 -18.45 19.27 -18.76
CA SER A 353 -17.40 19.75 -19.68
C SER A 353 -17.24 18.90 -20.95
N GLY A 354 -18.07 17.88 -21.15
CA GLY A 354 -17.99 17.00 -22.32
C GLY A 354 -17.81 15.51 -21.97
N SER A 355 -17.37 14.74 -22.95
CA SER A 355 -17.08 13.31 -22.79
C SER A 355 -15.60 13.03 -23.06
N ALA A 356 -15.07 12.04 -22.33
CA ALA A 356 -13.75 11.50 -22.57
C ALA A 356 -13.82 9.97 -22.60
N SER A 357 -13.02 9.36 -23.48
CA SER A 357 -12.88 7.91 -23.53
C SER A 357 -11.42 7.51 -23.63
N ASP A 358 -11.06 6.48 -22.86
CA ASP A 358 -9.70 5.92 -22.85
C ASP A 358 -9.80 4.41 -23.14
N HIS A 359 -8.97 3.93 -24.05
CA HIS A 359 -8.86 2.53 -24.42
C HIS A 359 -7.51 1.99 -23.99
N TYR A 360 -7.48 0.85 -23.34
CA TYR A 360 -6.25 0.19 -22.87
C TYR A 360 -6.21 -1.24 -23.38
N LEU A 361 -5.21 -1.57 -24.14
CA LEU A 361 -4.90 -2.92 -24.58
C LEU A 361 -3.56 -3.32 -23.97
N ASN A 362 -3.52 -4.45 -23.25
CA ASN A 362 -2.28 -4.99 -22.69
C ASN A 362 -2.13 -6.47 -23.08
N ALA A 363 -0.92 -6.84 -23.44
CA ALA A 363 -0.52 -8.21 -23.71
C ALA A 363 0.73 -8.55 -22.88
N ASN A 364 0.62 -9.62 -22.11
CA ASN A 364 1.71 -10.14 -21.30
C ASN A 364 2.10 -11.51 -21.80
N TRP A 365 3.38 -11.75 -21.94
CA TRP A 365 3.96 -13.04 -22.26
C TRP A 365 5.03 -13.37 -21.23
N ARG A 366 4.97 -14.56 -20.66
CA ARG A 366 6.00 -15.10 -19.79
C ARG A 366 6.38 -16.50 -20.26
N ASP A 367 7.67 -16.78 -20.32
CA ASP A 367 8.16 -18.12 -20.66
C ASP A 367 9.54 -18.37 -20.03
N ARG A 368 9.98 -19.63 -20.10
CA ARG A 368 11.32 -20.04 -19.73
C ARG A 368 12.01 -20.73 -20.90
N TYR A 369 13.14 -20.20 -21.30
CA TYR A 369 14.00 -20.71 -22.37
C TYR A 369 15.26 -21.34 -21.76
N GLY A 370 15.21 -22.64 -21.50
CA GLY A 370 16.25 -23.32 -20.70
C GLY A 370 16.27 -22.78 -19.27
N GLU A 371 17.34 -22.12 -18.89
CA GLU A 371 17.49 -21.48 -17.58
C GLU A 371 17.15 -19.97 -17.56
N ILE A 372 16.70 -19.42 -18.69
CA ILE A 372 16.37 -18.01 -18.82
C ILE A 372 14.88 -17.81 -18.67
N ASP A 373 14.46 -17.09 -17.63
CA ASP A 373 13.10 -16.60 -17.47
C ASP A 373 12.95 -15.31 -18.27
N HIS A 374 11.93 -15.24 -19.10
CA HIS A 374 11.58 -14.11 -19.96
C HIS A 374 10.18 -13.63 -19.65
N ASP A 375 10.06 -12.34 -19.37
CA ASP A 375 8.79 -11.61 -19.25
C ASP A 375 8.75 -10.51 -20.31
N LEU A 376 7.63 -10.42 -21.04
CA LEU A 376 7.34 -9.35 -22.01
C LEU A 376 5.97 -8.76 -21.70
N ASN A 377 5.91 -7.45 -21.59
CA ASN A 377 4.69 -6.68 -21.50
C ASN A 377 4.62 -5.69 -22.66
N LEU A 378 3.47 -5.65 -23.33
CA LEU A 378 3.15 -4.69 -24.39
C LEU A 378 1.84 -4.00 -24.01
N GLY A 379 1.81 -2.69 -24.10
CA GLY A 379 0.61 -1.90 -23.84
C GLY A 379 0.36 -0.89 -24.94
N TYR A 380 -0.92 -0.66 -25.23
CA TYR A 380 -1.39 0.42 -26.06
C TYR A 380 -2.52 1.14 -25.33
N THR A 381 -2.42 2.46 -25.26
CA THR A 381 -3.45 3.32 -24.70
C THR A 381 -3.83 4.39 -25.70
N MET A 382 -5.12 4.62 -25.91
CA MET A 382 -5.64 5.71 -26.70
C MET A 382 -6.53 6.58 -25.81
N TYR A 383 -6.24 7.87 -25.80
CA TYR A 383 -7.00 8.89 -25.09
C TYR A 383 -7.80 9.70 -26.10
N ASP A 384 -9.09 9.88 -25.84
CA ASP A 384 -9.99 10.69 -26.67
C ASP A 384 -10.84 11.58 -25.74
N ALA A 385 -10.43 12.81 -25.58
CA ALA A 385 -11.16 13.85 -24.85
C ALA A 385 -11.09 15.14 -25.67
N ALA A 386 -12.07 15.33 -26.56
CA ALA A 386 -12.11 16.36 -27.58
C ALA A 386 -11.65 17.74 -27.09
N GLY A 387 -10.57 18.26 -27.68
CA GLY A 387 -9.97 19.54 -27.36
C GLY A 387 -9.25 19.61 -26.01
N VAL A 388 -9.10 18.48 -25.28
CA VAL A 388 -8.43 18.41 -23.98
C VAL A 388 -7.23 17.49 -24.04
N ARG A 389 -7.39 16.28 -24.59
CA ARG A 389 -6.33 15.28 -24.78
C ARG A 389 -6.76 14.29 -25.86
N GLU A 390 -6.05 14.28 -26.94
CA GLU A 390 -6.18 13.29 -28.01
C GLU A 390 -4.79 12.69 -28.25
N ALA A 391 -4.53 11.50 -27.74
CA ALA A 391 -3.19 10.93 -27.71
C ALA A 391 -3.19 9.41 -27.83
N GLY A 392 -2.18 8.88 -28.52
CA GLY A 392 -1.88 7.47 -28.57
C GLY A 392 -0.57 7.15 -27.82
N GLU A 393 -0.59 6.15 -26.97
CA GLU A 393 0.59 5.71 -26.22
C GLU A 393 0.87 4.22 -26.47
N VAL A 394 2.14 3.90 -26.74
CA VAL A 394 2.64 2.53 -26.79
C VAL A 394 3.69 2.35 -25.73
N ASN A 395 3.59 1.31 -24.93
CA ASN A 395 4.62 0.95 -23.99
C ASN A 395 5.07 -0.50 -24.21
N PHE A 396 6.33 -0.76 -23.94
CA PHE A 396 6.86 -2.12 -23.89
C PHE A 396 7.82 -2.24 -22.71
N ASN A 397 7.86 -3.40 -22.12
CA ASN A 397 8.85 -3.77 -21.12
C ASN A 397 9.20 -5.24 -21.30
N THR A 398 10.50 -5.56 -21.29
CA THR A 398 10.96 -6.94 -21.31
C THR A 398 12.08 -7.17 -20.32
N SER A 399 12.04 -8.30 -19.64
CA SER A 399 13.09 -8.72 -18.73
C SER A 399 13.57 -10.14 -19.05
N LEU A 400 14.87 -10.32 -18.96
CA LEU A 400 15.56 -11.61 -19.05
C LEU A 400 16.30 -11.84 -17.75
N ASN A 401 16.02 -12.94 -17.06
CA ASN A 401 16.64 -13.28 -15.81
C ASN A 401 17.13 -14.73 -15.87
N THR A 402 18.28 -15.01 -15.31
CA THR A 402 18.75 -16.40 -15.21
C THR A 402 19.50 -16.64 -13.89
N ARG A 403 19.62 -17.89 -13.52
CA ARG A 403 20.35 -18.35 -12.34
C ARG A 403 21.39 -19.38 -12.77
N LEU A 404 22.66 -19.02 -12.60
CA LEU A 404 23.80 -19.85 -12.96
C LEU A 404 24.51 -20.29 -11.71
N GLN A 405 24.53 -21.59 -11.43
CA GLN A 405 25.29 -22.15 -10.32
C GLN A 405 26.66 -22.64 -10.83
N LYS A 406 27.72 -22.19 -10.19
CA LYS A 406 29.10 -22.63 -10.49
C LYS A 406 29.82 -22.92 -9.16
N GLY A 407 29.95 -24.18 -8.84
CA GLY A 407 30.40 -24.64 -7.53
C GLY A 407 29.48 -24.12 -6.41
N ASP A 408 30.04 -23.50 -5.41
CA ASP A 408 29.33 -22.95 -4.25
C ASP A 408 28.75 -21.56 -4.49
N PHE A 409 28.87 -21.03 -5.71
CA PHE A 409 28.46 -19.69 -6.07
C PHE A 409 27.25 -19.71 -6.99
N VAL A 410 26.32 -18.79 -6.75
CA VAL A 410 25.15 -18.55 -7.59
C VAL A 410 25.24 -17.14 -8.19
N TRP A 411 25.18 -17.05 -9.50
CA TRP A 411 25.14 -15.82 -10.26
C TRP A 411 23.75 -15.60 -10.83
N LYS A 412 23.26 -14.37 -10.76
CA LYS A 412 21.92 -14.00 -11.24
C LYS A 412 22.00 -12.79 -12.17
N PRO A 413 22.48 -12.97 -13.40
CA PRO A 413 22.45 -11.89 -14.39
C PRO A 413 21.01 -11.58 -14.79
N SER A 414 20.73 -10.30 -15.03
CA SER A 414 19.45 -9.80 -15.50
C SER A 414 19.62 -8.68 -16.51
N LEU A 415 18.71 -8.63 -17.48
CA LEU A 415 18.59 -7.53 -18.45
C LEU A 415 17.14 -7.06 -18.42
N ASN A 416 16.95 -5.74 -18.31
CA ASN A 416 15.63 -5.12 -18.46
C ASN A 416 15.71 -4.05 -19.54
N LEU A 417 14.77 -4.10 -20.47
CA LEU A 417 14.58 -3.11 -21.53
C LEU A 417 13.13 -2.65 -21.48
N GLY A 418 12.93 -1.35 -21.51
CA GLY A 418 11.61 -0.74 -21.52
C GLY A 418 11.59 0.51 -22.39
N GLY A 419 10.41 0.89 -22.76
CA GLY A 419 10.21 2.13 -23.49
C GLY A 419 8.74 2.50 -23.53
N TRP A 420 8.54 3.78 -23.75
CA TRP A 420 7.23 4.37 -23.88
C TRP A 420 7.29 5.43 -24.98
N TYR A 421 6.27 5.47 -25.80
CA TYR A 421 6.08 6.41 -26.88
C TYR A 421 4.68 6.99 -26.76
N SER A 422 4.54 8.31 -26.77
CA SER A 422 3.26 9.01 -26.78
C SER A 422 3.24 10.04 -27.89
N SER A 423 2.16 10.04 -28.65
CA SER A 423 1.90 11.06 -29.67
C SER A 423 0.63 11.79 -29.27
N ASP A 424 0.68 13.10 -29.09
CA ASP A 424 -0.45 13.97 -28.79
C ASP A 424 -0.93 14.61 -30.11
N GLU A 425 -2.16 14.30 -30.51
CA GLU A 425 -2.75 14.77 -31.76
C GLU A 425 -3.16 16.26 -31.73
N LEU A 426 -3.32 16.85 -30.53
CA LEU A 426 -3.68 18.27 -30.40
C LEU A 426 -2.49 19.20 -30.56
N THR A 427 -1.31 18.72 -30.19
CA THR A 427 -0.06 19.51 -30.21
C THR A 427 0.90 19.06 -31.28
N ASP A 428 0.67 17.90 -31.89
CA ASP A 428 1.58 17.18 -32.80
C ASP A 428 2.94 16.82 -32.15
N PHE A 429 3.05 16.91 -30.80
CA PHE A 429 4.28 16.57 -30.10
C PHE A 429 4.37 15.10 -29.77
N VAL A 430 5.60 14.60 -29.81
CA VAL A 430 5.92 13.22 -29.47
C VAL A 430 6.88 13.16 -28.27
N ASP A 431 6.49 12.38 -27.27
CA ASP A 431 7.33 12.05 -26.14
C ASP A 431 7.83 10.62 -26.22
N LYS A 432 9.11 10.39 -25.88
CA LYS A 432 9.74 9.07 -25.89
C LYS A 432 10.50 8.82 -24.60
N VAL A 433 10.27 7.66 -24.00
CA VAL A 433 11.06 7.20 -22.84
C VAL A 433 11.78 5.93 -23.23
N TYR A 434 13.05 5.85 -22.90
CA TYR A 434 13.87 4.65 -23.04
C TYR A 434 14.42 4.27 -21.68
N GLU A 435 14.28 3.00 -21.33
CA GLU A 435 14.77 2.45 -20.08
C GLU A 435 15.55 1.18 -20.35
N TYR A 436 16.78 1.11 -19.86
CA TYR A 436 17.58 -0.10 -19.95
C TYR A 436 18.43 -0.28 -18.71
N SER A 437 18.52 -1.52 -18.24
CA SER A 437 19.38 -1.84 -17.11
C SER A 437 19.91 -3.26 -17.17
N LEU A 438 21.15 -3.40 -16.70
CA LEU A 438 21.83 -4.66 -16.45
C LEU A 438 21.94 -4.88 -14.95
N GLY A 439 21.64 -6.07 -14.51
CA GLY A 439 21.80 -6.50 -13.13
C GLY A 439 22.70 -7.73 -13.01
N LEU A 440 23.42 -7.83 -11.94
CA LEU A 440 24.23 -8.99 -11.58
C LEU A 440 24.09 -9.26 -10.08
N GLY A 441 23.28 -10.25 -9.74
CA GLY A 441 23.23 -10.80 -8.38
C GLY A 441 24.30 -11.86 -8.18
N PHE A 442 24.81 -11.95 -6.97
CA PHE A 442 25.80 -12.93 -6.53
C PHE A 442 25.40 -13.48 -5.16
N GLU A 443 25.47 -14.79 -4.99
CA GLU A 443 25.25 -15.45 -3.71
C GLU A 443 26.38 -16.47 -3.45
N ALA A 444 26.89 -16.46 -2.23
CA ALA A 444 27.79 -17.49 -1.68
C ALA A 444 27.12 -18.07 -0.43
N PRO A 445 26.22 -19.07 -0.55
CA PRO A 445 25.40 -19.57 0.55
C PRO A 445 26.22 -20.09 1.74
N GLU A 446 27.28 -20.81 1.48
CA GLU A 446 28.17 -21.35 2.56
C GLU A 446 28.88 -20.25 3.36
N LYS A 447 29.08 -19.08 2.76
CA LYS A 447 29.68 -17.91 3.39
C LYS A 447 28.64 -16.92 3.92
N ASN A 448 27.35 -17.22 3.72
CA ASN A 448 26.24 -16.32 4.06
C ASN A 448 26.41 -14.91 3.49
N LEU A 449 26.93 -14.81 2.27
CA LEU A 449 27.22 -13.57 1.57
C LEU A 449 26.34 -13.46 0.32
N SER A 450 25.72 -12.30 0.12
CA SER A 450 25.07 -11.92 -1.13
C SER A 450 25.45 -10.52 -1.55
N ALA A 451 25.48 -10.28 -2.85
CA ALA A 451 25.70 -8.96 -3.42
C ALA A 451 24.87 -8.77 -4.69
N ASP A 452 24.44 -7.55 -4.96
CA ASP A 452 23.71 -7.15 -6.14
C ASP A 452 24.32 -5.87 -6.72
N LEU A 453 24.52 -5.86 -8.04
CA LEU A 453 24.91 -4.68 -8.81
C LEU A 453 23.86 -4.45 -9.89
N ARG A 454 23.37 -3.23 -10.01
CA ARG A 454 22.49 -2.82 -11.10
C ARG A 454 22.96 -1.50 -11.70
N LEU A 455 23.13 -1.49 -13.02
CA LEU A 455 23.46 -0.32 -13.80
C LEU A 455 22.35 -0.07 -14.80
N GLY A 456 22.00 1.17 -15.03
CA GLY A 456 20.97 1.47 -16.03
C GLY A 456 20.87 2.94 -16.39
N ARG A 457 20.04 3.20 -17.38
CA ARG A 457 19.77 4.54 -17.85
C ARG A 457 18.31 4.68 -18.25
N ASN A 458 17.71 5.79 -17.86
CA ASN A 458 16.39 6.23 -18.29
C ASN A 458 16.56 7.53 -19.06
N GLU A 459 15.95 7.65 -20.22
CA GLU A 459 15.97 8.86 -21.04
C GLU A 459 14.53 9.25 -21.39
N LEU A 460 14.19 10.50 -21.16
CA LEU A 460 12.97 11.14 -21.62
C LEU A 460 13.33 12.14 -22.70
N LYS A 461 12.77 11.96 -23.88
CA LYS A 461 12.89 12.86 -25.02
C LYS A 461 11.56 13.56 -25.26
N LYS A 462 11.59 14.88 -25.31
CA LYS A 462 10.44 15.76 -25.51
C LYS A 462 10.56 16.47 -26.84
N GLU A 463 9.54 16.41 -27.68
CA GLU A 463 9.50 17.22 -28.90
C GLU A 463 9.02 18.65 -28.66
N ASP A 464 8.27 18.88 -27.55
CA ASP A 464 7.89 20.22 -27.13
C ASP A 464 9.13 21.03 -26.71
N PRO A 465 9.49 22.11 -27.43
CA PRO A 465 10.67 22.92 -27.12
C PRO A 465 10.56 23.69 -25.81
N ALA A 466 9.38 23.79 -25.24
CA ALA A 466 9.15 24.39 -23.91
C ALA A 466 9.46 23.43 -22.76
N GLN A 467 9.67 22.14 -23.04
CA GLN A 467 9.97 21.11 -22.07
C GLN A 467 11.39 20.59 -22.23
N ASP A 468 12.05 20.28 -21.11
CA ASP A 468 13.41 19.73 -21.16
C ASP A 468 13.40 18.23 -21.43
N ASP A 469 14.29 17.79 -22.31
CA ASP A 469 14.80 16.43 -22.29
C ASP A 469 15.42 16.14 -20.94
N SER A 470 15.30 14.93 -20.47
CA SER A 470 15.98 14.50 -19.25
C SER A 470 16.54 13.10 -19.37
N GLY A 471 17.68 12.87 -18.73
CA GLY A 471 18.32 11.58 -18.62
C GLY A 471 18.73 11.30 -17.19
N ARG A 472 18.73 10.03 -16.82
CA ARG A 472 19.26 9.56 -15.54
C ARG A 472 20.07 8.30 -15.78
N PHE A 473 21.37 8.38 -15.58
CA PHE A 473 22.20 7.20 -15.39
C PHE A 473 22.19 6.82 -13.91
N PHE A 474 22.09 5.54 -13.60
CA PHE A 474 22.18 5.07 -12.23
C PHE A 474 23.06 3.84 -12.10
N ALA A 475 23.74 3.73 -10.96
CA ALA A 475 24.47 2.56 -10.51
C ALA A 475 24.13 2.28 -9.06
N ASN A 476 23.64 1.08 -8.77
CA ASN A 476 23.29 0.64 -7.42
C ASN A 476 24.06 -0.63 -7.10
N PHE A 477 24.65 -0.65 -5.92
CA PHE A 477 25.33 -1.81 -5.36
C PHE A 477 24.78 -2.07 -3.95
N ALA A 478 24.58 -3.34 -3.62
CA ALA A 478 24.26 -3.77 -2.27
C ALA A 478 25.00 -5.06 -1.95
N ALA A 479 25.54 -5.17 -0.74
CA ALA A 479 26.16 -6.39 -0.23
C ALA A 479 25.66 -6.65 1.19
N TYR A 480 25.41 -7.91 1.49
CA TYR A 480 24.93 -8.39 2.78
C TYR A 480 25.74 -9.59 3.22
N TRP A 481 26.21 -9.55 4.44
CA TRP A 481 26.99 -10.64 5.02
C TRP A 481 26.47 -11.00 6.41
N ARG A 482 26.24 -12.30 6.65
CA ARG A 482 25.81 -12.87 7.92
C ARG A 482 26.92 -13.73 8.51
N PRO A 483 27.87 -13.14 9.25
CA PRO A 483 29.00 -13.88 9.81
C PRO A 483 28.55 -14.86 10.90
N ALA A 484 28.82 -16.13 10.71
CA ALA A 484 28.41 -17.18 11.65
C ALA A 484 28.94 -16.95 13.09
N GLY A 485 30.16 -16.43 13.23
CA GLY A 485 30.76 -16.16 14.53
C GLY A 485 30.13 -15.02 15.35
N LEU A 486 29.26 -14.20 14.76
CA LEU A 486 28.52 -13.18 15.50
C LEU A 486 27.17 -13.69 16.05
N LYS A 487 26.67 -14.81 15.54
CA LYS A 487 25.37 -15.35 15.95
C LYS A 487 25.26 -15.65 17.44
N GLU A 488 26.29 -16.20 18.03
CA GLU A 488 26.32 -16.53 19.46
C GLU A 488 26.39 -15.30 20.38
N LYS A 489 26.92 -14.17 19.87
CA LYS A 489 27.16 -12.95 20.67
C LYS A 489 26.12 -11.89 20.44
N LEU A 490 25.64 -11.75 19.22
CA LEU A 490 24.78 -10.65 18.76
C LEU A 490 23.49 -11.14 18.06
N GLY A 491 23.14 -12.43 18.24
CA GLY A 491 21.98 -13.01 17.57
C GLY A 491 22.16 -13.10 16.03
N ASP A 492 21.06 -13.19 15.31
CA ASP A 492 21.09 -13.21 13.85
C ASP A 492 21.49 -11.83 13.31
N THR A 493 22.79 -11.70 13.00
CA THR A 493 23.41 -10.43 12.60
C THR A 493 23.68 -10.39 11.11
N THR A 494 23.27 -9.30 10.46
CA THR A 494 23.58 -8.99 9.07
C THR A 494 24.34 -7.67 9.01
N LEU A 495 25.54 -7.69 8.46
CA LEU A 495 26.27 -6.51 8.06
C LEU A 495 25.92 -6.17 6.62
N PHE A 496 25.73 -4.90 6.31
CA PHE A 496 25.42 -4.49 4.95
C PHE A 496 26.13 -3.21 4.52
N VAL A 497 26.40 -3.14 3.22
CA VAL A 497 26.84 -1.93 2.55
C VAL A 497 25.97 -1.74 1.30
N ARG A 498 25.48 -0.53 1.11
CA ARG A 498 24.75 -0.13 -0.09
C ARG A 498 25.39 1.12 -0.67
N ALA A 499 25.54 1.19 -1.98
CA ALA A 499 26.03 2.37 -2.66
C ALA A 499 25.10 2.70 -3.84
N GLY A 500 24.77 3.96 -4.00
CA GLY A 500 23.95 4.47 -5.08
C GLY A 500 24.64 5.66 -5.74
N PHE A 501 24.59 5.70 -7.06
CA PHE A 501 24.99 6.83 -7.87
C PHE A 501 23.87 7.13 -8.86
N ASN A 502 23.47 8.40 -8.95
CA ASN A 502 22.57 8.90 -9.96
C ASN A 502 23.21 10.12 -10.62
N ASP A 503 23.15 10.17 -11.93
CA ASP A 503 23.57 11.31 -12.73
C ASP A 503 22.39 11.78 -13.57
N TYR A 504 21.93 12.99 -13.31
CA TYR A 504 20.75 13.59 -13.94
C TYR A 504 21.23 14.62 -14.96
N THR A 505 20.86 14.40 -16.20
CA THR A 505 21.14 15.29 -17.33
C THR A 505 19.85 15.93 -17.84
N PHE A 506 19.92 17.16 -18.32
CA PHE A 506 18.80 17.92 -18.87
C PHE A 506 19.23 18.68 -20.10
N SER A 507 18.31 19.06 -20.98
CA SER A 507 18.61 20.00 -22.06
C SER A 507 19.13 21.33 -21.52
N THR A 508 18.63 21.74 -20.36
CA THR A 508 19.07 22.94 -19.63
C THR A 508 20.18 22.57 -18.65
N ALA A 509 21.43 22.85 -18.97
CA ALA A 509 22.61 22.48 -18.18
C ALA A 509 22.59 23.00 -16.73
N SER A 510 21.90 24.10 -16.43
CA SER A 510 21.75 24.62 -15.05
C SER A 510 20.91 23.72 -14.13
N ARG A 511 20.19 22.75 -14.67
CA ARG A 511 19.39 21.77 -13.94
C ARG A 511 20.13 20.46 -13.66
N GLU A 512 21.27 20.23 -14.27
CA GLU A 512 22.06 19.00 -14.13
C GLU A 512 22.64 18.87 -12.74
N PHE A 513 22.57 17.64 -12.20
CA PHE A 513 23.18 17.31 -10.91
C PHE A 513 23.44 15.80 -10.79
N SER A 514 24.34 15.46 -9.88
CA SER A 514 24.58 14.05 -9.52
C SER A 514 24.46 13.83 -8.02
N GLU A 515 24.03 12.63 -7.68
CA GLU A 515 23.84 12.15 -6.30
C GLU A 515 24.69 10.92 -6.06
N ARG A 516 25.32 10.86 -4.89
CA ARG A 516 26.05 9.68 -4.41
C ARG A 516 25.57 9.40 -2.99
N THR A 517 25.21 8.16 -2.75
CA THR A 517 24.81 7.68 -1.41
C THR A 517 25.64 6.44 -1.08
N VAL A 518 26.21 6.42 0.10
CA VAL A 518 26.84 5.22 0.65
C VAL A 518 26.23 4.98 2.03
N THR A 519 25.68 3.80 2.22
CA THR A 519 25.11 3.36 3.50
C THR A 519 25.87 2.15 3.98
N ALA A 520 26.33 2.17 5.21
CA ALA A 520 26.88 0.99 5.89
C ALA A 520 26.09 0.79 7.19
N GLY A 521 25.80 -0.45 7.52
CA GLY A 521 24.99 -0.71 8.70
C GLY A 521 25.06 -2.15 9.19
N ILE A 522 24.40 -2.34 10.30
CA ILE A 522 24.23 -3.61 10.99
C ILE A 522 22.76 -3.80 11.33
N ASN A 523 22.23 -4.96 11.03
CA ASN A 523 20.91 -5.40 11.47
C ASN A 523 21.12 -6.61 12.39
N THR A 524 20.54 -6.58 13.58
CA THR A 524 20.62 -7.66 14.56
C THR A 524 19.22 -8.08 15.01
N ALA A 525 19.02 -9.36 15.21
CA ALA A 525 17.79 -9.92 15.78
C ALA A 525 18.13 -10.96 16.86
N PHE A 526 17.54 -10.78 18.04
CA PHE A 526 17.74 -11.62 19.23
C PHE A 526 16.47 -12.38 19.60
#